data_4597b1266747378daf29f3ff34bb63ca
#
_entry.id   4597b1266747378daf29f3ff34bb63ca
#
_cell.length_a   1.000
_cell.length_b   1.000
_cell.length_c   1.000
_cell.angle_alpha   90.00
_cell.angle_beta   90.00
_cell.angle_gamma   90.00
#
_symmetry.space_group_name_H-M   'P 1'
#
loop_
_entity.id
_entity.type
_entity.pdbx_description
1 polymer ?
#
loop_
_entity_poly.entity_id
_entity_poly.type
_entity_poly.pdbx_seq_one_letter_code
_entity_poly.pdbx_strand_id
1 'polypeptide(L)'
;QPVKRVEIPKADGSKRKLGVPTVVDRVVQQAVAQQLIPIFEQVFSDNSYGFRPHRSAQSAVKKVAAYYNQGYHYVVDLDLKSYFDNVNHDLLINFLGNYICEPWVLHLIRKFLTSGVMNGQLFEKSAKGTPQSGNISPLLANIYLNELDKELTKRGHKFVRYADDCNIYVKS
;
A
#
# COMPACT_ATOMS: atom_id res chain seq x y z
N GLN A 1 -1.27 -5.06 -19.84
CA GLN A 1 -0.35 -4.31 -20.72
C GLN A 1 0.65 -3.52 -19.88
N PRO A 2 1.84 -3.11 -20.44
CA PRO A 2 2.76 -2.23 -19.72
C PRO A 2 2.09 -0.91 -19.35
N VAL A 3 2.43 -0.37 -18.16
CA VAL A 3 1.92 0.93 -17.74
C VAL A 3 2.68 2.07 -18.44
N LYS A 4 2.00 3.16 -18.74
CA LYS A 4 2.62 4.37 -19.32
C LYS A 4 3.31 5.17 -18.21
N ARG A 5 4.61 5.48 -18.37
CA ARG A 5 5.36 6.37 -17.48
C ARG A 5 4.87 7.82 -17.61
N VAL A 6 4.55 8.43 -16.47
CA VAL A 6 4.27 9.86 -16.36
C VAL A 6 5.11 10.40 -15.20
N GLU A 7 5.78 11.53 -15.40
CA GLU A 7 6.56 12.19 -14.36
C GLU A 7 5.83 13.44 -13.89
N ILE A 8 5.64 13.56 -12.58
CA ILE A 8 5.03 14.74 -11.94
C ILE A 8 6.10 15.45 -11.09
N PRO A 9 6.33 16.77 -11.27
CA PRO A 9 7.27 17.50 -10.45
C PRO A 9 6.81 17.56 -8.99
N LYS A 10 7.75 17.38 -8.05
CA LYS A 10 7.54 17.63 -6.63
C LYS A 10 7.97 19.03 -6.24
N ALA A 11 7.56 19.51 -5.05
CA ALA A 11 7.93 20.81 -4.53
C ALA A 11 9.45 20.99 -4.30
N ASP A 12 10.17 19.89 -4.07
CA ASP A 12 11.63 19.83 -3.89
C ASP A 12 12.42 19.81 -5.20
N GLY A 13 11.75 19.95 -6.37
CA GLY A 13 12.36 19.88 -7.69
C GLY A 13 12.59 18.44 -8.21
N SER A 14 12.42 17.43 -7.39
CA SER A 14 12.48 16.03 -7.82
C SER A 14 11.21 15.64 -8.60
N LYS A 15 11.21 14.46 -9.25
CA LYS A 15 10.07 14.00 -10.03
C LYS A 15 9.50 12.72 -9.42
N ARG A 16 8.18 12.68 -9.24
CA ARG A 16 7.46 11.45 -8.91
C ARG A 16 7.14 10.69 -10.19
N LYS A 17 7.56 9.44 -10.26
CA LYS A 17 7.34 8.57 -11.41
C LYS A 17 6.03 7.79 -11.21
N LEU A 18 5.02 8.07 -12.03
CA LEU A 18 3.76 7.33 -12.04
C LEU A 18 3.76 6.30 -13.17
N GLY A 19 3.11 5.15 -12.94
CA GLY A 19 2.85 4.15 -13.97
C GLY A 19 1.35 4.06 -14.22
N VAL A 20 0.84 4.70 -15.27
CA VAL A 20 -0.60 4.77 -15.58
C VAL A 20 -1.02 3.53 -16.40
N PRO A 21 -1.87 2.63 -15.86
CA PRO A 21 -2.39 1.49 -16.58
C PRO A 21 -3.36 1.91 -17.69
N THR A 22 -3.62 1.00 -18.64
CA THR A 22 -4.68 1.21 -19.65
C THR A 22 -6.05 1.29 -18.99
N VAL A 23 -7.04 1.85 -19.70
CA VAL A 23 -8.42 1.94 -19.19
C VAL A 23 -8.97 0.55 -18.87
N VAL A 24 -8.75 -0.43 -19.74
CA VAL A 24 -9.19 -1.82 -19.53
C VAL A 24 -8.54 -2.41 -18.28
N ASP A 25 -7.21 -2.25 -18.13
CA ASP A 25 -6.51 -2.76 -16.95
C ASP A 25 -7.03 -2.11 -15.67
N ARG A 26 -7.35 -0.80 -15.68
CA ARG A 26 -7.94 -0.12 -14.52
C ARG A 26 -9.31 -0.66 -14.14
N VAL A 27 -10.16 -0.96 -15.13
CA VAL A 27 -11.49 -1.56 -14.87
C VAL A 27 -11.32 -2.95 -14.24
N VAL A 28 -10.44 -3.78 -14.79
CA VAL A 28 -10.19 -5.13 -14.25
C VAL A 28 -9.56 -5.05 -12.85
N GLN A 29 -8.59 -4.17 -12.64
CA GLN A 29 -7.99 -3.95 -11.32
C GLN A 29 -9.02 -3.50 -10.30
N GLN A 30 -9.95 -2.60 -10.68
CA GLN A 30 -11.01 -2.14 -9.80
C GLN A 30 -11.98 -3.27 -9.45
N ALA A 31 -12.37 -4.10 -10.41
CA ALA A 31 -13.24 -5.25 -10.17
C ALA A 31 -12.60 -6.23 -9.18
N VAL A 32 -11.31 -6.55 -9.36
CA VAL A 32 -10.55 -7.40 -8.43
C VAL A 32 -10.47 -6.75 -7.05
N ALA A 33 -10.13 -5.46 -6.97
CA ALA A 33 -10.05 -4.75 -5.70
C ALA A 33 -11.38 -4.78 -4.92
N GLN A 34 -12.51 -4.60 -5.59
CA GLN A 34 -13.84 -4.64 -4.97
C GLN A 34 -14.15 -6.02 -4.33
N GLN A 35 -13.67 -7.11 -4.92
CA GLN A 35 -13.84 -8.46 -4.36
C GLN A 35 -12.88 -8.73 -3.19
N LEU A 36 -11.67 -8.17 -3.24
CA LEU A 36 -10.67 -8.40 -2.22
C LEU A 36 -10.83 -7.51 -0.98
N ILE A 37 -11.29 -6.28 -1.13
CA ILE A 37 -11.45 -5.33 -0.01
C ILE A 37 -12.23 -5.95 1.16
N PRO A 38 -13.41 -6.57 0.99
CA PRO A 38 -14.16 -7.15 2.10
C PRO A 38 -13.41 -8.26 2.85
N ILE A 39 -12.55 -9.02 2.13
CA ILE A 39 -11.74 -10.10 2.71
C ILE A 39 -10.66 -9.49 3.61
N PHE A 40 -9.91 -8.51 3.08
CA PHE A 40 -8.77 -7.93 3.79
C PHE A 40 -9.16 -6.93 4.87
N GLU A 41 -10.33 -6.27 4.77
CA GLU A 41 -10.85 -5.42 5.85
C GLU A 41 -11.04 -6.17 7.18
N GLN A 42 -11.26 -7.48 7.14
CA GLN A 42 -11.41 -8.31 8.33
C GLN A 42 -10.07 -8.59 9.05
N VAL A 43 -8.94 -8.41 8.35
CA VAL A 43 -7.60 -8.75 8.87
C VAL A 43 -6.68 -7.54 9.03
N PHE A 44 -7.06 -6.40 8.51
CA PHE A 44 -6.29 -5.17 8.68
C PHE A 44 -6.37 -4.64 10.10
N SER A 45 -5.23 -4.14 10.60
CA SER A 45 -5.14 -3.49 11.90
C SER A 45 -6.10 -2.30 12.02
N ASP A 46 -6.71 -2.12 13.19
CA ASP A 46 -7.50 -0.93 13.54
C ASP A 46 -6.67 0.36 13.59
N ASN A 47 -5.36 0.25 13.62
CA ASN A 47 -4.43 1.38 13.59
C ASN A 47 -3.99 1.79 12.18
N SER A 48 -4.50 1.10 11.13
CA SER A 48 -4.28 1.43 9.72
C SER A 48 -5.48 2.19 9.14
N TYR A 49 -5.24 3.35 8.53
CA TYR A 49 -6.29 4.28 8.11
C TYR A 49 -6.28 4.62 6.63
N GLY A 50 -5.12 4.69 5.99
CA GLY A 50 -5.00 5.11 4.59
C GLY A 50 -5.57 4.08 3.61
N PHE A 51 -6.23 4.55 2.54
CA PHE A 51 -6.77 3.73 1.44
C PHE A 51 -7.79 2.66 1.87
N ARG A 52 -8.49 2.86 2.97
CA ARG A 52 -9.50 1.93 3.50
C ARG A 52 -10.89 2.53 3.49
N PRO A 53 -11.95 1.74 3.19
CA PRO A 53 -13.32 2.21 3.29
C PRO A 53 -13.65 2.63 4.75
N HIS A 54 -14.48 3.65 4.89
CA HIS A 54 -14.95 4.18 6.18
C HIS A 54 -13.84 4.68 7.13
N ARG A 55 -12.60 4.82 6.64
CA ARG A 55 -11.45 5.37 7.37
C ARG A 55 -10.99 6.68 6.72
N SER A 56 -10.48 7.61 7.52
CA SER A 56 -10.05 8.92 7.04
C SER A 56 -8.83 9.44 7.81
N ALA A 57 -8.17 10.47 7.26
CA ALA A 57 -7.10 11.16 7.96
C ALA A 57 -7.60 11.77 9.29
N GLN A 58 -8.84 12.28 9.33
CA GLN A 58 -9.46 12.82 10.54
C GLN A 58 -9.61 11.73 11.62
N SER A 59 -10.00 10.49 11.25
CA SER A 59 -10.08 9.39 12.21
C SER A 59 -8.69 8.95 12.71
N ALA A 60 -7.66 9.01 11.85
CA ALA A 60 -6.28 8.80 12.28
C ALA A 60 -5.84 9.84 13.31
N VAL A 61 -6.06 11.13 13.04
CA VAL A 61 -5.72 12.23 13.96
C VAL A 61 -6.46 12.11 15.30
N LYS A 62 -7.75 11.71 15.30
CA LYS A 62 -8.48 11.42 16.54
C LYS A 62 -7.81 10.31 17.36
N LYS A 63 -7.29 9.26 16.70
CA LYS A 63 -6.56 8.19 17.38
C LYS A 63 -5.25 8.68 17.97
N VAL A 64 -4.53 9.55 17.27
CA VAL A 64 -3.32 10.21 17.79
C VAL A 64 -3.63 11.00 19.04
N ALA A 65 -4.66 11.85 19.03
CA ALA A 65 -5.09 12.62 20.20
C ALA A 65 -5.45 11.72 21.39
N ALA A 66 -6.08 10.56 21.13
CA ALA A 66 -6.38 9.59 22.18
C ALA A 66 -5.11 9.00 22.81
N TYR A 67 -4.06 8.72 22.03
CA TYR A 67 -2.77 8.26 22.56
C TYR A 67 -2.08 9.36 23.36
N TYR A 68 -2.07 10.59 22.87
CA TYR A 68 -1.52 11.74 23.59
C TYR A 68 -2.16 11.89 24.98
N ASN A 69 -3.50 11.82 25.07
CA ASN A 69 -4.23 11.90 26.33
C ASN A 69 -3.96 10.71 27.28
N GLN A 70 -3.44 9.58 26.78
CA GLN A 70 -3.00 8.43 27.57
C GLN A 70 -1.53 8.53 28.02
N GLY A 71 -0.86 9.67 27.77
CA GLY A 71 0.51 9.92 28.18
C GLY A 71 1.58 9.45 27.19
N TYR A 72 1.23 9.16 25.93
CA TYR A 72 2.19 8.85 24.86
C TYR A 72 2.59 10.16 24.17
N HIS A 73 3.62 10.81 24.65
CA HIS A 73 4.01 12.17 24.21
C HIS A 73 5.18 12.18 23.21
N TYR A 74 5.88 11.06 23.04
CA TYR A 74 6.98 10.95 22.09
C TYR A 74 6.53 10.18 20.86
N VAL A 75 6.99 10.61 19.71
CA VAL A 75 6.63 10.02 18.41
C VAL A 75 7.90 9.58 17.68
N VAL A 76 7.90 8.34 17.23
CA VAL A 76 8.89 7.83 16.27
C VAL A 76 8.21 7.81 14.92
N ASP A 77 8.69 8.65 14.01
CA ASP A 77 8.19 8.75 12.65
C ASP A 77 8.96 7.78 11.74
N LEU A 78 8.21 6.91 11.05
CA LEU A 78 8.74 5.92 10.12
C LEU A 78 8.36 6.34 8.69
N ASP A 79 9.35 6.74 7.90
CA ASP A 79 9.22 6.97 6.45
C ASP A 79 9.83 5.78 5.67
N LEU A 80 9.01 5.15 4.84
CA LEU A 80 9.43 4.03 4.00
C LEU A 80 9.91 4.55 2.65
N LYS A 81 11.23 4.74 2.53
CA LYS A 81 11.86 5.26 1.31
C LYS A 81 11.45 4.50 0.06
N SER A 82 10.81 5.22 -0.86
CA SER A 82 10.37 4.68 -2.17
C SER A 82 9.58 3.37 -2.04
N TYR A 83 8.68 3.31 -1.07
CA TYR A 83 7.95 2.09 -0.70
C TYR A 83 7.35 1.37 -1.92
N PHE A 84 6.56 2.07 -2.74
CA PHE A 84 5.90 1.48 -3.91
C PHE A 84 6.87 0.91 -4.94
N ASP A 85 8.09 1.42 -5.03
CA ASP A 85 9.11 0.95 -5.97
C ASP A 85 9.88 -0.28 -5.43
N ASN A 86 9.75 -0.59 -4.13
CA ASN A 86 10.53 -1.64 -3.46
C ASN A 86 9.69 -2.85 -3.00
N VAL A 87 8.39 -2.89 -3.22
CA VAL A 87 7.54 -4.03 -2.87
C VAL A 87 8.04 -5.31 -3.55
N ASN A 88 8.34 -6.34 -2.77
CA ASN A 88 8.73 -7.64 -3.28
C ASN A 88 7.49 -8.41 -3.76
N HIS A 89 7.46 -8.77 -5.06
CA HIS A 89 6.31 -9.42 -5.68
C HIS A 89 6.03 -10.81 -5.09
N ASP A 90 7.08 -11.60 -4.81
CA ASP A 90 6.90 -12.98 -4.30
C ASP A 90 6.35 -12.96 -2.88
N LEU A 91 6.87 -12.07 -2.01
CA LEU A 91 6.33 -11.89 -0.66
C LEU A 91 4.87 -11.41 -0.69
N LEU A 92 4.56 -10.44 -1.56
CA LEU A 92 3.18 -9.95 -1.69
C LEU A 92 2.23 -11.05 -2.15
N ILE A 93 2.61 -11.87 -3.15
CA ILE A 93 1.80 -12.97 -3.62
C ILE A 93 1.64 -14.04 -2.52
N ASN A 94 2.68 -14.30 -1.72
CA ASN A 94 2.58 -15.22 -0.58
C ASN A 94 1.59 -14.68 0.47
N PHE A 95 1.62 -13.39 0.80
CA PHE A 95 0.67 -12.79 1.75
C PHE A 95 -0.78 -12.88 1.23
N LEU A 96 -0.98 -12.62 -0.07
CA LEU A 96 -2.29 -12.79 -0.72
C LEU A 96 -2.77 -14.25 -0.65
N GLY A 97 -1.88 -15.22 -0.90
CA GLY A 97 -2.18 -16.65 -0.91
C GLY A 97 -2.64 -17.20 0.44
N ASN A 98 -2.37 -16.52 1.55
CA ASN A 98 -2.91 -16.88 2.85
C ASN A 98 -4.45 -16.68 2.96
N TYR A 99 -5.04 -15.88 2.05
CA TYR A 99 -6.46 -15.49 2.09
C TYR A 99 -7.19 -15.78 0.79
N ILE A 100 -6.48 -15.99 -0.32
CA ILE A 100 -7.04 -16.21 -1.65
C ILE A 100 -6.64 -17.60 -2.11
N CYS A 101 -7.64 -18.49 -2.23
CA CYS A 101 -7.42 -19.88 -2.68
C CYS A 101 -7.38 -20.03 -4.20
N GLU A 102 -7.91 -19.08 -4.97
CA GLU A 102 -8.00 -19.15 -6.42
C GLU A 102 -6.67 -18.81 -7.10
N PRO A 103 -5.95 -19.77 -7.68
CA PRO A 103 -4.63 -19.52 -8.28
C PRO A 103 -4.67 -18.51 -9.44
N TRP A 104 -5.78 -18.47 -10.19
CA TRP A 104 -5.92 -17.57 -11.32
C TRP A 104 -5.96 -16.09 -10.89
N VAL A 105 -6.53 -15.77 -9.71
CA VAL A 105 -6.54 -14.42 -9.16
C VAL A 105 -5.12 -13.99 -8.79
N LEU A 106 -4.37 -14.84 -8.10
CA LEU A 106 -2.98 -14.59 -7.75
C LEU A 106 -2.11 -14.39 -9.00
N HIS A 107 -2.33 -15.22 -10.03
CA HIS A 107 -1.64 -15.08 -11.31
C HIS A 107 -1.99 -13.77 -12.02
N LEU A 108 -3.26 -13.36 -11.99
CA LEU A 108 -3.69 -12.09 -12.57
C LEU A 108 -3.03 -10.90 -11.85
N ILE A 109 -3.01 -10.90 -10.51
CA ILE A 109 -2.33 -9.86 -9.73
C ILE A 109 -0.84 -9.84 -10.05
N ARG A 110 -0.18 -11.01 -10.13
CA ARG A 110 1.22 -11.09 -10.54
C ARG A 110 1.45 -10.49 -11.93
N LYS A 111 0.56 -10.72 -12.89
CA LYS A 111 0.63 -10.09 -14.22
C LYS A 111 0.54 -8.55 -14.14
N PHE A 112 -0.28 -7.98 -13.27
CA PHE A 112 -0.30 -6.53 -13.06
C PHE A 112 1.03 -6.02 -12.49
N LEU A 113 1.61 -6.71 -11.51
CA LEU A 113 2.88 -6.34 -10.89
C LEU A 113 4.05 -6.41 -11.89
N THR A 114 4.06 -7.40 -12.77
CA THR A 114 5.14 -7.67 -13.72
C THR A 114 4.90 -7.10 -15.11
N SER A 115 3.83 -6.33 -15.32
CA SER A 115 3.44 -5.81 -16.64
C SER A 115 4.50 -4.90 -17.29
N GLY A 116 5.43 -4.37 -16.50
CA GLY A 116 6.48 -3.46 -16.94
C GLY A 116 5.97 -2.04 -17.19
N VAL A 117 6.88 -1.19 -17.61
CA VAL A 117 6.65 0.24 -17.80
C VAL A 117 7.09 0.65 -19.19
N MET A 118 6.26 1.41 -19.90
CA MET A 118 6.61 2.08 -21.15
C MET A 118 7.05 3.51 -20.85
N ASN A 119 8.32 3.80 -21.11
CA ASN A 119 8.90 5.14 -21.01
C ASN A 119 9.16 5.67 -22.44
N GLY A 120 8.20 6.40 -22.99
CA GLY A 120 8.18 6.70 -24.41
C GLY A 120 8.03 5.41 -25.24
N GLN A 121 9.04 5.08 -26.05
CA GLN A 121 9.10 3.85 -26.86
C GLN A 121 9.91 2.72 -26.19
N LEU A 122 10.54 2.98 -25.03
CA LEU A 122 11.36 2.00 -24.33
C LEU A 122 10.53 1.22 -23.34
N PHE A 123 10.64 -0.11 -23.39
CA PHE A 123 10.03 -1.02 -22.42
C PHE A 123 11.02 -1.37 -21.30
N GLU A 124 10.60 -1.12 -20.04
CA GLU A 124 11.35 -1.45 -18.84
C GLU A 124 10.61 -2.58 -18.09
N LYS A 125 11.29 -3.69 -17.80
CA LYS A 125 10.72 -4.76 -16.96
C LYS A 125 10.57 -4.29 -15.51
N SER A 126 9.47 -4.66 -14.88
CA SER A 126 9.27 -4.46 -13.44
C SER A 126 9.58 -5.76 -12.70
N ALA A 127 10.74 -5.83 -12.03
CA ALA A 127 11.14 -6.96 -11.20
C ALA A 127 10.64 -6.82 -9.75
N LYS A 128 10.34 -5.59 -9.30
CA LYS A 128 9.82 -5.25 -7.99
C LYS A 128 8.98 -3.98 -8.07
N GLY A 129 8.25 -3.69 -7.02
CA GLY A 129 7.41 -2.51 -6.92
C GLY A 129 6.00 -2.70 -7.46
N THR A 130 5.14 -1.76 -7.14
CA THR A 130 3.76 -1.67 -7.66
C THR A 130 3.59 -0.36 -8.41
N PRO A 131 2.87 -0.33 -9.55
CA PRO A 131 2.58 0.92 -10.25
C PRO A 131 1.86 1.90 -9.32
N GLN A 132 2.42 3.10 -9.10
CA GLN A 132 1.86 4.10 -8.17
C GLN A 132 0.48 4.65 -8.58
N SER A 133 -0.05 4.31 -9.76
CA SER A 133 -1.35 4.77 -10.28
C SER A 133 -2.31 3.63 -10.61
N GLY A 134 -2.00 2.39 -10.22
CA GLY A 134 -2.91 1.26 -10.39
C GLY A 134 -4.04 1.30 -9.38
N ASN A 135 -5.28 1.02 -9.81
CA ASN A 135 -6.45 1.02 -8.92
C ASN A 135 -6.34 0.02 -7.76
N ILE A 136 -5.65 -1.10 -7.98
CA ILE A 136 -5.43 -2.13 -6.96
C ILE A 136 -4.21 -1.83 -6.06
N SER A 137 -3.29 -0.95 -6.48
CA SER A 137 -2.01 -0.72 -5.79
C SER A 137 -2.17 -0.26 -4.33
N PRO A 138 -3.15 0.62 -3.97
CA PRO A 138 -3.37 1.00 -2.57
C PRO A 138 -3.75 -0.18 -1.67
N LEU A 139 -4.60 -1.09 -2.18
CA LEU A 139 -4.97 -2.31 -1.46
C LEU A 139 -3.77 -3.23 -1.27
N LEU A 140 -2.99 -3.48 -2.35
CA LEU A 140 -1.79 -4.31 -2.29
C LEU A 140 -0.74 -3.73 -1.33
N ALA A 141 -0.60 -2.41 -1.29
CA ALA A 141 0.24 -1.71 -0.34
C ALA A 141 -0.19 -1.98 1.11
N ASN A 142 -1.48 -1.87 1.41
CA ASN A 142 -2.00 -2.17 2.74
C ASN A 142 -1.82 -3.64 3.13
N ILE A 143 -2.00 -4.58 2.19
CA ILE A 143 -1.79 -6.01 2.44
C ILE A 143 -0.33 -6.28 2.82
N TYR A 144 0.61 -5.69 2.09
CA TYR A 144 2.04 -5.85 2.37
C TYR A 144 2.43 -5.25 3.73
N LEU A 145 1.96 -4.04 4.04
CA LEU A 145 2.25 -3.33 5.29
C LEU A 145 1.49 -3.89 6.50
N ASN A 146 0.46 -4.70 6.29
CA ASN A 146 -0.24 -5.34 7.40
C ASN A 146 0.67 -6.28 8.21
N GLU A 147 1.73 -6.81 7.61
CA GLU A 147 2.73 -7.60 8.36
C GLU A 147 3.52 -6.73 9.35
N LEU A 148 3.84 -5.48 8.98
CA LEU A 148 4.39 -4.50 9.90
C LEU A 148 3.39 -4.18 11.03
N ASP A 149 2.12 -3.94 10.67
CA ASP A 149 1.06 -3.65 11.64
C ASP A 149 0.89 -4.79 12.65
N LYS A 150 0.93 -6.04 12.20
CA LYS A 150 0.88 -7.25 13.04
C LYS A 150 2.07 -7.30 14.00
N GLU A 151 3.28 -7.05 13.51
CA GLU A 151 4.48 -7.09 14.34
C GLU A 151 4.49 -5.96 15.38
N LEU A 152 4.10 -4.74 15.01
CA LEU A 152 3.96 -3.63 15.95
C LEU A 152 2.90 -3.93 17.03
N THR A 153 1.78 -4.51 16.63
CA THR A 153 0.71 -4.92 17.55
C THR A 153 1.18 -6.02 18.51
N LYS A 154 1.87 -7.06 17.98
CA LYS A 154 2.43 -8.16 18.77
C LYS A 154 3.42 -7.67 19.83
N ARG A 155 4.21 -6.66 19.51
CA ARG A 155 5.14 -6.01 20.44
C ARG A 155 4.47 -5.04 21.42
N GLY A 156 3.17 -4.81 21.30
CA GLY A 156 2.41 -3.90 22.16
C GLY A 156 2.61 -2.42 21.88
N HIS A 157 3.20 -2.06 20.74
CA HIS A 157 3.39 -0.66 20.36
C HIS A 157 2.06 0.02 20.03
N LYS A 158 1.93 1.27 20.43
CA LYS A 158 0.87 2.17 20.01
C LYS A 158 1.32 2.84 18.73
N PHE A 159 0.55 2.70 17.65
CA PHE A 159 0.91 3.29 16.36
C PHE A 159 -0.32 3.73 15.58
N VAL A 160 -0.11 4.61 14.63
CA VAL A 160 -1.09 5.01 13.62
C VAL A 160 -0.40 5.00 12.27
N ARG A 161 -0.95 4.25 11.33
CA ARG A 161 -0.44 4.20 9.96
C ARG A 161 -1.46 4.81 8.99
N TYR A 162 -0.99 5.69 8.12
CA TYR A 162 -1.77 6.24 7.01
C TYR A 162 -1.02 6.00 5.71
N ALA A 163 -1.44 4.97 4.95
CA ALA A 163 -0.72 4.45 3.79
C ALA A 163 0.70 3.95 4.18
N ASP A 164 1.74 4.54 3.63
CA ASP A 164 3.16 4.28 3.91
C ASP A 164 3.73 5.10 5.08
N ASP A 165 3.03 6.16 5.50
CA ASP A 165 3.40 6.93 6.70
C ASP A 165 2.97 6.19 7.98
N CYS A 166 3.90 5.92 8.89
CA CYS A 166 3.64 5.23 10.13
C CYS A 166 4.29 5.94 11.32
N ASN A 167 3.49 6.30 12.31
CA ASN A 167 3.94 6.93 13.54
C ASN A 167 3.74 5.99 14.72
N ILE A 168 4.81 5.75 15.50
CA ILE A 168 4.78 4.96 16.73
C ILE A 168 4.84 5.90 17.92
N TYR A 169 3.98 5.68 18.91
CA TYR A 169 3.81 6.52 20.09
C TYR A 169 4.37 5.82 21.31
N VAL A 170 5.24 6.52 22.07
CA VAL A 170 5.91 6.01 23.27
C VAL A 170 5.82 7.00 24.43
N LYS A 171 5.98 6.50 25.67
CA LYS A 171 5.92 7.34 26.89
C LYS A 171 7.27 7.91 27.28
N SER A 172 8.35 7.25 26.90
CA SER A 172 9.75 7.64 27.18
C SER A 172 10.66 7.06 26.10
#